data_08887db8553d3c72c17c7ffcf9805022
#
_entry.id   08887db8553d3c72c17c7ffcf9805022
#
_cell.length_a   1.000
_cell.length_b   1.000
_cell.length_c   1.000
_cell.angle_alpha   90.00
_cell.angle_beta   90.00
_cell.angle_gamma   90.00
#
_symmetry.space_group_name_H-M   'P 1'
#
loop_
_entity.id
_entity.type
_entity.pdbx_description
1 polymer ?
#
loop_
_entity_poly.entity_id
_entity_poly.type
_entity_poly.pdbx_seq_one_letter_code
_entity_poly.pdbx_strand_id
1 'polypeptide(L)'
;MATGKVMNALVGASNKTKFPSMQGSQWSCNIYYGRNGKDEYMESLPGLKWLDTIEDGKKCRGAYVSTIGLESVNSPEDMFAVVGTTLYRFGPNGNRTAIGSVADNGSRISFAETGGPRALLLVCDGSGLYYYDLLEGGTLKPIQMPQRISQRGGNAVPTHVSVVGGSIVINDVGSGYCYYSKPYPLNSDTRTMYVMDGDKPAYESDGVTVKTETVQSDLHVFEDDYHVEQYFNTESSSDNINAIYAVGPTLYVFGPKTVEIWQRGSGEYEDWIRTSYTAQNSFGLEAPHSVASSGSIVYFIASGSQYGKAVMRVAGTQFEKVSEDWLEHKLLQESTESAYGFCYSVADHNFYVLQLNAIGETWVYDALDGGWHQRTSRGKMNGIEGQWRVGGLAYYREKFFAFTNDGTICQFGIDYWYEDYSETDRLPMVRHRQTPVVVDNLRPFVLEELAVECNVGSWDDYSIQPKMLLEVSKDGGNTFGNVRSASLGLTGDYSHRVRFLNLGRNRLCVIRVTYSHPTELILNRCSIRAESTAEMI
;
A
#
# COMPACT_ATOMS: atom_id res chain seq x y z
N MET A 1 7.16 -34.51 38.41
CA MET A 1 5.94 -34.22 37.66
C MET A 1 6.30 -33.18 36.64
N ALA A 2 6.29 -33.52 35.37
CA ALA A 2 6.56 -32.56 34.29
C ALA A 2 5.47 -31.51 34.28
N THR A 3 5.78 -30.27 34.64
CA THR A 3 4.87 -29.13 34.51
C THR A 3 4.85 -28.72 33.05
N GLY A 4 3.91 -29.28 32.31
CA GLY A 4 3.63 -28.80 30.95
C GLY A 4 3.22 -27.33 30.98
N LYS A 5 4.09 -26.46 30.49
CA LYS A 5 3.78 -25.04 30.36
C LYS A 5 2.96 -24.86 29.09
N VAL A 6 1.69 -24.54 29.22
CA VAL A 6 0.86 -24.10 28.10
C VAL A 6 1.41 -22.74 27.68
N MET A 7 2.07 -22.67 26.55
CA MET A 7 2.52 -21.42 25.94
C MET A 7 1.81 -21.28 24.60
N ASN A 8 1.03 -20.21 24.43
CA ASN A 8 0.39 -19.90 23.15
C ASN A 8 1.42 -19.25 22.20
N ALA A 9 2.46 -20.01 21.83
CA ALA A 9 3.62 -19.48 21.12
C ALA A 9 3.38 -19.23 19.62
N LEU A 10 2.36 -19.86 19.02
CA LEU A 10 2.04 -19.70 17.61
C LEU A 10 0.96 -18.62 17.37
N VAL A 11 0.21 -18.23 18.38
CA VAL A 11 -0.85 -17.22 18.27
C VAL A 11 -0.41 -15.96 19.00
N GLY A 12 -0.63 -14.82 18.42
CA GLY A 12 -0.26 -13.52 18.96
C GLY A 12 0.22 -12.56 17.89
N ALA A 13 0.44 -11.31 18.25
CA ALA A 13 0.87 -10.27 17.31
C ALA A 13 2.11 -10.70 16.52
N SER A 14 2.12 -10.38 15.23
CA SER A 14 3.19 -10.75 14.32
C SER A 14 4.44 -9.91 14.54
N ASN A 15 5.60 -10.55 14.42
CA ASN A 15 6.95 -9.95 14.36
C ASN A 15 7.35 -8.97 15.47
N LYS A 16 6.86 -9.16 16.70
CA LYS A 16 7.32 -8.37 17.85
C LYS A 16 8.64 -8.93 18.40
N THR A 17 9.76 -8.54 17.83
CA THR A 17 11.08 -8.80 18.39
C THR A 17 11.75 -7.51 18.82
N LYS A 18 12.31 -7.50 20.03
CA LYS A 18 13.07 -6.36 20.53
C LYS A 18 14.53 -6.35 20.06
N PHE A 19 15.01 -7.41 19.41
CA PHE A 19 16.42 -7.57 19.06
C PHE A 19 16.58 -7.88 17.58
N PRO A 20 17.18 -6.95 16.79
CA PRO A 20 17.47 -7.17 15.37
C PRO A 20 18.35 -8.39 15.10
N SER A 21 19.24 -8.75 16.06
CA SER A 21 20.12 -9.91 15.98
C SER A 21 19.39 -11.26 16.08
N MET A 22 18.14 -11.28 16.53
CA MET A 22 17.27 -12.45 16.55
C MET A 22 16.27 -12.41 15.39
N GLN A 23 16.74 -12.11 14.20
CA GLN A 23 15.92 -12.09 12.98
C GLN A 23 15.11 -13.37 12.87
N GLY A 24 13.82 -13.22 12.63
CA GLY A 24 12.91 -14.32 12.40
C GLY A 24 12.44 -15.07 13.64
N SER A 25 12.71 -14.57 14.86
CA SER A 25 12.22 -15.24 16.08
C SER A 25 10.69 -15.25 16.20
N GLN A 26 9.99 -14.28 15.60
CA GLN A 26 8.53 -14.29 15.50
C GLN A 26 8.11 -13.73 14.15
N TRP A 27 7.66 -14.61 13.26
CA TRP A 27 7.39 -14.24 11.87
C TRP A 27 6.07 -14.83 11.38
N SER A 28 5.32 -14.03 10.65
CA SER A 28 4.09 -14.42 9.97
C SER A 28 4.21 -14.10 8.49
N CYS A 29 3.82 -15.04 7.65
CA CYS A 29 3.80 -14.86 6.21
C CYS A 29 2.52 -15.43 5.62
N ASN A 30 1.77 -14.62 4.89
CA ASN A 30 0.47 -14.94 4.30
C ASN A 30 -0.57 -15.40 5.34
N ILE A 31 -0.36 -15.01 6.58
CA ILE A 31 -1.26 -15.24 7.71
C ILE A 31 -1.19 -14.02 8.62
N TYR A 32 -2.31 -13.57 9.13
CA TYR A 32 -2.42 -12.40 10.01
C TYR A 32 -3.05 -12.77 11.34
N TYR A 33 -2.90 -11.89 12.31
CA TYR A 33 -3.47 -12.04 13.64
C TYR A 33 -4.87 -11.42 13.67
N GLY A 34 -5.83 -12.17 14.19
CA GLY A 34 -7.19 -11.71 14.40
C GLY A 34 -7.63 -11.85 15.85
N ARG A 35 -8.63 -11.09 16.24
CA ARG A 35 -9.23 -11.15 17.56
C ARG A 35 -10.74 -11.10 17.46
N ASN A 36 -11.41 -12.05 18.12
CA ASN A 36 -12.85 -12.04 18.29
C ASN A 36 -13.17 -12.01 19.79
N GLY A 37 -13.46 -10.83 20.34
CA GLY A 37 -13.64 -10.63 21.76
C GLY A 37 -12.37 -10.95 22.57
N LYS A 38 -12.36 -12.08 23.28
CA LYS A 38 -11.20 -12.57 24.07
C LYS A 38 -10.39 -13.64 23.36
N ASP A 39 -10.93 -14.19 22.28
CA ASP A 39 -10.28 -15.26 21.53
C ASP A 39 -9.35 -14.65 20.49
N GLU A 40 -8.10 -15.08 20.52
CA GLU A 40 -7.04 -14.68 19.60
C GLU A 40 -6.77 -15.83 18.66
N TYR A 41 -6.58 -15.52 17.38
CA TYR A 41 -6.30 -16.52 16.35
C TYR A 41 -5.36 -15.97 15.27
N MET A 42 -4.84 -16.86 14.44
CA MET A 42 -4.12 -16.48 13.22
C MET A 42 -4.92 -17.00 12.03
N GLU A 43 -5.17 -16.15 11.06
CA GLU A 43 -6.01 -16.48 9.90
C GLU A 43 -5.26 -16.30 8.59
N SER A 44 -5.52 -17.19 7.65
CA SER A 44 -4.95 -17.14 6.31
C SER A 44 -5.42 -15.93 5.53
N LEU A 45 -4.51 -15.21 4.90
CA LEU A 45 -4.86 -14.24 3.88
C LEU A 45 -5.32 -14.96 2.61
N PRO A 46 -6.31 -14.43 1.87
CA PRO A 46 -6.79 -15.04 0.63
C PRO A 46 -5.74 -14.98 -0.49
N GLY A 47 -5.85 -15.89 -1.45
CA GLY A 47 -5.03 -15.92 -2.65
C GLY A 47 -5.52 -15.01 -3.77
N LEU A 48 -5.11 -15.30 -5.00
CA LEU A 48 -5.39 -14.50 -6.19
C LEU A 48 -6.03 -15.39 -7.25
N LYS A 49 -7.31 -15.19 -7.53
CA LYS A 49 -8.02 -15.91 -8.59
C LYS A 49 -7.91 -15.14 -9.91
N TRP A 50 -7.29 -15.75 -10.91
CA TRP A 50 -7.13 -15.15 -12.23
C TRP A 50 -8.49 -14.83 -12.88
N LEU A 51 -8.58 -13.67 -13.52
CA LEU A 51 -9.72 -13.23 -14.30
C LEU A 51 -9.36 -13.02 -15.77
N ASP A 52 -8.26 -12.31 -16.04
CA ASP A 52 -7.81 -11.98 -17.39
C ASP A 52 -6.33 -11.57 -17.40
N THR A 53 -5.71 -11.60 -18.57
CA THR A 53 -4.39 -11.03 -18.83
C THR A 53 -4.55 -9.74 -19.62
N ILE A 54 -4.13 -8.62 -19.04
CA ILE A 54 -4.26 -7.28 -19.64
C ILE A 54 -3.14 -7.08 -20.67
N GLU A 55 -1.90 -7.12 -20.19
CA GLU A 55 -0.67 -7.05 -21.01
C GLU A 55 0.39 -7.94 -20.37
N ASP A 56 0.70 -9.07 -21.00
CA ASP A 56 1.64 -10.06 -20.47
C ASP A 56 3.03 -9.46 -20.20
N GLY A 57 3.54 -9.69 -19.00
CA GLY A 57 4.84 -9.21 -18.54
C GLY A 57 4.94 -7.70 -18.26
N LYS A 58 3.85 -6.94 -18.37
CA LYS A 58 3.83 -5.51 -18.07
C LYS A 58 3.41 -5.24 -16.63
N LYS A 59 4.12 -4.34 -15.96
CA LYS A 59 3.82 -3.99 -14.56
C LYS A 59 2.60 -3.09 -14.44
N CYS A 60 1.77 -3.34 -13.43
CA CYS A 60 0.79 -2.38 -12.97
C CYS A 60 1.53 -1.20 -12.31
N ARG A 61 1.25 0.01 -12.77
CA ARG A 61 1.83 1.26 -12.25
C ARG A 61 0.92 1.98 -11.27
N GLY A 62 -0.37 1.62 -11.23
CA GLY A 62 -1.36 2.14 -10.30
C GLY A 62 -2.77 1.71 -10.71
N ALA A 63 -3.67 1.66 -9.73
CA ALA A 63 -5.08 1.39 -9.93
C ALA A 63 -5.92 2.39 -9.12
N TYR A 64 -7.09 2.73 -9.61
CA TYR A 64 -7.99 3.72 -9.02
C TYR A 64 -9.45 3.36 -9.29
N VAL A 65 -10.33 3.65 -8.36
CA VAL A 65 -11.78 3.56 -8.54
C VAL A 65 -12.35 4.95 -8.40
N SER A 66 -13.11 5.39 -9.39
CA SER A 66 -13.82 6.66 -9.35
C SER A 66 -14.90 6.61 -8.26
N THR A 67 -14.95 7.67 -7.46
CA THR A 67 -15.99 7.85 -6.43
C THR A 67 -17.20 8.61 -6.95
N ILE A 68 -17.12 9.15 -8.15
CA ILE A 68 -18.19 9.92 -8.79
C ILE A 68 -19.12 8.96 -9.52
N GLY A 69 -20.37 9.03 -9.16
CA GLY A 69 -21.41 8.12 -9.66
C GLY A 69 -22.19 7.42 -8.56
N LEU A 70 -21.70 7.41 -7.33
CA LEU A 70 -22.41 6.87 -6.16
C LEU A 70 -23.80 7.49 -5.93
N GLU A 71 -23.98 8.75 -6.34
CA GLU A 71 -25.24 9.50 -6.18
C GLU A 71 -26.12 9.50 -7.44
N SER A 72 -25.60 9.07 -8.58
CA SER A 72 -26.33 9.06 -9.85
C SER A 72 -26.64 7.64 -10.31
N VAL A 73 -27.93 7.32 -10.42
CA VAL A 73 -28.43 6.03 -10.96
C VAL A 73 -27.91 5.77 -12.39
N ASN A 74 -27.46 6.81 -13.10
CA ASN A 74 -27.04 6.76 -14.49
C ASN A 74 -25.52 6.86 -14.71
N SER A 75 -24.72 7.05 -13.67
CA SER A 75 -23.26 7.13 -13.77
C SER A 75 -22.64 5.96 -13.01
N PRO A 76 -22.31 4.86 -13.69
CA PRO A 76 -21.66 3.72 -13.03
C PRO A 76 -20.25 4.13 -12.61
N GLU A 77 -19.89 3.76 -11.39
CA GLU A 77 -18.47 3.74 -10.98
C GLU A 77 -17.65 3.02 -12.03
N ASP A 78 -16.47 3.54 -12.30
CA ASP A 78 -15.51 2.91 -13.20
C ASP A 78 -14.21 2.63 -12.45
N MET A 79 -13.60 1.52 -12.77
CA MET A 79 -12.29 1.17 -12.27
C MET A 79 -11.25 1.47 -13.34
N PHE A 80 -10.12 2.05 -12.93
CA PHE A 80 -9.01 2.41 -13.80
C PHE A 80 -7.71 1.74 -13.36
N ALA A 81 -6.88 1.38 -14.32
CA ALA A 81 -5.53 0.91 -14.04
C ALA A 81 -4.58 1.29 -15.18
N VAL A 82 -3.35 1.64 -14.81
CA VAL A 82 -2.26 1.77 -15.76
C VAL A 82 -1.41 0.51 -15.72
N VAL A 83 -1.39 -0.22 -16.84
CA VAL A 83 -0.56 -1.40 -17.05
C VAL A 83 0.42 -1.08 -18.17
N GLY A 84 1.71 -1.22 -17.90
CA GLY A 84 2.75 -0.72 -18.81
C GLY A 84 2.63 0.78 -19.03
N THR A 85 2.30 1.18 -20.25
CA THR A 85 2.10 2.58 -20.65
C THR A 85 0.64 2.92 -20.93
N THR A 86 -0.28 1.97 -20.83
CA THR A 86 -1.68 2.14 -21.25
C THR A 86 -2.58 2.31 -20.03
N LEU A 87 -3.40 3.35 -20.06
CA LEU A 87 -4.50 3.54 -19.12
C LEU A 87 -5.74 2.80 -19.62
N TYR A 88 -6.20 1.87 -18.81
CA TYR A 88 -7.42 1.10 -19.06
C TYR A 88 -8.55 1.55 -18.15
N ARG A 89 -9.76 1.61 -18.72
CA ARG A 89 -11.03 1.71 -18.01
C ARG A 89 -11.72 0.35 -18.01
N PHE A 90 -12.22 -0.04 -16.85
CA PHE A 90 -12.97 -1.27 -16.64
C PHE A 90 -14.42 -0.90 -16.29
N GLY A 91 -15.31 -1.20 -17.19
CA GLY A 91 -16.74 -0.93 -17.00
C GLY A 91 -17.45 -2.00 -16.16
N PRO A 92 -18.77 -1.78 -15.92
CA PRO A 92 -19.59 -2.63 -15.02
C PRO A 92 -19.63 -4.11 -15.39
N ASN A 93 -19.46 -4.42 -16.67
CA ASN A 93 -19.53 -5.79 -17.18
C ASN A 93 -18.15 -6.47 -17.30
N GLY A 94 -17.10 -5.88 -16.72
CA GLY A 94 -15.73 -6.36 -16.85
C GLY A 94 -15.07 -6.04 -18.20
N ASN A 95 -15.78 -5.34 -19.08
CA ASN A 95 -15.21 -4.89 -20.36
C ASN A 95 -14.14 -3.85 -20.09
N ARG A 96 -12.93 -4.06 -20.65
CA ARG A 96 -11.85 -3.09 -20.60
C ARG A 96 -11.75 -2.29 -21.89
N THR A 97 -11.43 -1.02 -21.75
CA THR A 97 -11.19 -0.11 -22.87
C THR A 97 -9.88 0.62 -22.63
N ALA A 98 -8.98 0.63 -23.61
CA ALA A 98 -7.79 1.48 -23.57
C ALA A 98 -8.24 2.91 -23.88
N ILE A 99 -7.95 3.85 -22.97
CA ILE A 99 -8.40 5.24 -23.10
C ILE A 99 -7.26 6.22 -23.40
N GLY A 100 -6.02 5.78 -23.29
CA GLY A 100 -4.85 6.59 -23.64
C GLY A 100 -3.56 6.02 -23.11
N SER A 101 -2.46 6.69 -23.46
CA SER A 101 -1.11 6.28 -23.06
C SER A 101 -0.45 7.37 -22.21
N VAL A 102 0.37 6.93 -21.26
CA VAL A 102 1.24 7.75 -20.42
C VAL A 102 2.71 7.48 -20.77
N ALA A 103 3.64 8.29 -20.26
CA ALA A 103 5.05 8.14 -20.58
C ALA A 103 5.63 6.79 -20.12
N ASP A 104 6.52 6.23 -20.90
CA ASP A 104 7.26 4.98 -20.59
C ASP A 104 8.51 5.30 -19.74
N ASN A 105 8.29 5.79 -18.53
CA ASN A 105 9.35 6.14 -17.58
C ASN A 105 9.42 5.19 -16.37
N GLY A 106 8.54 4.19 -16.30
CA GLY A 106 8.47 3.22 -15.21
C GLY A 106 8.00 3.78 -13.88
N SER A 107 7.68 5.07 -13.78
CA SER A 107 7.21 5.71 -12.55
C SER A 107 5.83 5.19 -12.15
N ARG A 108 5.54 5.21 -10.85
CA ARG A 108 4.18 4.97 -10.34
C ARG A 108 3.26 6.12 -10.74
N ILE A 109 1.98 5.81 -10.85
CA ILE A 109 0.96 6.78 -11.22
C ILE A 109 0.32 7.34 -9.95
N SER A 110 0.18 8.65 -9.89
CA SER A 110 -0.65 9.34 -8.91
C SER A 110 -1.98 9.69 -9.56
N PHE A 111 -3.09 9.31 -8.91
CA PHE A 111 -4.44 9.60 -9.34
C PHE A 111 -5.10 10.60 -8.40
N ALA A 112 -5.95 11.44 -8.97
CA ALA A 112 -6.88 12.28 -8.21
C ALA A 112 -8.15 12.46 -9.04
N GLU A 113 -9.23 12.88 -8.39
CA GLU A 113 -10.53 13.09 -9.02
C GLU A 113 -11.07 14.47 -8.67
N THR A 114 -11.58 15.20 -9.67
CA THR A 114 -12.25 16.48 -9.43
C THR A 114 -13.75 16.24 -9.25
N GLY A 115 -14.35 16.96 -8.29
CA GLY A 115 -15.80 17.09 -8.20
C GLY A 115 -16.33 18.22 -9.08
N GLY A 116 -17.60 18.61 -8.87
CA GLY A 116 -18.22 19.73 -9.53
C GLY A 116 -19.01 19.36 -10.79
N PRO A 117 -19.30 20.32 -11.66
CA PRO A 117 -20.16 20.10 -12.83
C PRO A 117 -19.58 19.12 -13.85
N ARG A 118 -18.27 18.99 -13.90
CA ARG A 118 -17.54 18.06 -14.76
C ARG A 118 -16.58 17.24 -13.92
N ALA A 119 -16.86 15.96 -13.81
CA ALA A 119 -16.03 15.04 -13.07
C ALA A 119 -14.87 14.55 -13.94
N LEU A 120 -13.65 14.73 -13.47
CA LEU A 120 -12.44 14.38 -14.21
C LEU A 120 -11.54 13.46 -13.38
N LEU A 121 -11.03 12.41 -14.00
CA LEU A 121 -9.90 11.65 -13.48
C LEU A 121 -8.61 12.33 -13.92
N LEU A 122 -7.78 12.68 -12.96
CA LEU A 122 -6.43 13.22 -13.16
C LEU A 122 -5.41 12.09 -13.03
N VAL A 123 -4.46 12.05 -13.96
CA VAL A 123 -3.44 11.01 -14.04
C VAL A 123 -2.07 11.68 -14.16
N CYS A 124 -1.24 11.55 -13.12
CA CYS A 124 0.12 12.06 -13.09
C CYS A 124 1.10 10.88 -13.21
N ASP A 125 1.97 10.90 -14.23
CA ASP A 125 2.86 9.79 -14.56
C ASP A 125 4.32 9.99 -14.15
N GLY A 126 4.60 11.07 -13.39
CA GLY A 126 5.94 11.44 -12.96
C GLY A 126 6.68 12.32 -13.97
N SER A 127 6.06 12.66 -15.10
CA SER A 127 6.61 13.57 -16.13
C SER A 127 5.60 14.60 -16.61
N GLY A 128 4.31 14.30 -16.51
CA GLY A 128 3.21 15.15 -16.95
C GLY A 128 1.91 14.83 -16.23
N LEU A 129 0.92 15.63 -16.50
CA LEU A 129 -0.44 15.51 -15.98
C LEU A 129 -1.42 15.38 -17.14
N TYR A 130 -2.38 14.46 -16.97
CA TYR A 130 -3.43 14.19 -17.95
C TYR A 130 -4.77 14.19 -17.26
N TYR A 131 -5.85 14.37 -18.04
CA TYR A 131 -7.21 14.25 -17.55
C TYR A 131 -8.07 13.38 -18.48
N TYR A 132 -9.05 12.72 -17.87
CA TYR A 132 -10.07 11.94 -18.56
C TYR A 132 -11.44 12.34 -18.02
N ASP A 133 -12.42 12.58 -18.90
CA ASP A 133 -13.78 12.93 -18.52
C ASP A 133 -14.55 11.68 -18.07
N LEU A 134 -14.96 11.65 -16.82
CA LEU A 134 -15.66 10.52 -16.22
C LEU A 134 -17.13 10.42 -16.66
N LEU A 135 -17.74 11.54 -17.09
CA LEU A 135 -19.14 11.61 -17.48
C LEU A 135 -19.34 11.47 -18.99
N GLU A 136 -18.51 12.15 -19.78
CA GLU A 136 -18.61 12.15 -21.24
C GLU A 136 -17.75 11.07 -21.90
N GLY A 137 -16.72 10.57 -21.18
CA GLY A 137 -15.76 9.61 -21.72
C GLY A 137 -14.76 10.26 -22.69
N GLY A 138 -14.36 9.52 -23.72
CA GLY A 138 -13.40 9.99 -24.73
C GLY A 138 -12.02 9.41 -24.55
N THR A 139 -10.98 10.22 -24.73
CA THR A 139 -9.57 9.84 -24.63
C THR A 139 -8.86 10.63 -23.55
N LEU A 140 -7.76 10.08 -23.04
CA LEU A 140 -6.86 10.76 -22.12
C LEU A 140 -6.23 11.99 -22.80
N LYS A 141 -6.38 13.17 -22.22
CA LYS A 141 -5.87 14.45 -22.75
C LYS A 141 -4.77 15.01 -21.85
N PRO A 142 -3.69 15.56 -22.40
CA PRO A 142 -2.65 16.19 -21.59
C PRO A 142 -3.11 17.56 -21.06
N ILE A 143 -2.57 17.95 -19.90
CA ILE A 143 -2.66 19.30 -19.33
C ILE A 143 -1.32 19.99 -19.53
N GLN A 144 -1.34 21.24 -19.95
CA GLN A 144 -0.12 22.04 -20.07
C GLN A 144 0.45 22.34 -18.68
N MET A 145 1.73 22.02 -18.48
CA MET A 145 2.42 22.29 -17.24
C MET A 145 2.83 23.76 -17.14
N PRO A 146 2.70 24.38 -15.95
CA PRO A 146 3.07 25.78 -15.73
C PRO A 146 4.57 25.99 -15.91
N GLN A 147 4.95 27.20 -16.28
CA GLN A 147 6.36 27.57 -16.32
C GLN A 147 6.95 27.62 -14.91
N ARG A 148 8.18 27.15 -14.78
CA ARG A 148 8.87 27.22 -13.48
C ARG A 148 9.22 28.65 -13.12
N ILE A 149 8.80 29.05 -11.94
CA ILE A 149 9.19 30.31 -11.30
C ILE A 149 10.65 30.26 -10.83
N SER A 150 11.16 29.07 -10.58
CA SER A 150 12.56 28.87 -10.20
C SER A 150 13.52 29.22 -11.35
N GLN A 151 14.73 29.69 -11.00
CA GLN A 151 15.80 30.04 -11.96
C GLN A 151 16.27 28.88 -12.89
N ARG A 152 15.69 27.68 -12.72
CA ARG A 152 16.02 26.51 -13.54
C ARG A 152 15.41 26.53 -14.95
N GLY A 153 14.41 27.38 -15.18
CA GLY A 153 13.69 27.44 -16.46
C GLY A 153 12.92 26.17 -16.82
N GLY A 154 12.19 26.21 -17.91
CA GLY A 154 11.35 25.11 -18.38
C GLY A 154 10.04 24.96 -17.60
N ASN A 155 9.28 23.91 -17.88
CA ASN A 155 8.00 23.65 -17.24
C ASN A 155 8.15 22.83 -15.96
N ALA A 156 7.20 22.95 -15.05
CA ALA A 156 7.12 22.13 -13.85
C ALA A 156 6.99 20.64 -14.21
N VAL A 157 7.62 19.77 -13.41
CA VAL A 157 7.58 18.31 -13.58
C VAL A 157 6.90 17.70 -12.36
N PRO A 158 5.61 17.32 -12.47
CA PRO A 158 4.88 16.75 -11.35
C PRO A 158 5.20 15.27 -11.16
N THR A 159 5.24 14.81 -9.91
CA THR A 159 5.24 13.39 -9.55
C THR A 159 3.95 12.95 -8.90
N HIS A 160 3.25 13.90 -8.28
CA HIS A 160 2.00 13.67 -7.58
C HIS A 160 0.99 14.75 -7.94
N VAL A 161 -0.29 14.36 -7.95
CA VAL A 161 -1.43 15.23 -8.11
C VAL A 161 -2.40 15.02 -6.96
N SER A 162 -3.00 16.09 -6.49
CA SER A 162 -4.06 16.09 -5.48
C SER A 162 -5.14 17.08 -5.84
N VAL A 163 -6.35 16.90 -5.30
CA VAL A 163 -7.46 17.84 -5.44
C VAL A 163 -7.94 18.25 -4.05
N VAL A 164 -8.00 19.53 -3.79
CA VAL A 164 -8.49 20.09 -2.52
C VAL A 164 -9.44 21.25 -2.81
N GLY A 165 -10.68 21.16 -2.33
CA GLY A 165 -11.68 22.19 -2.55
C GLY A 165 -11.96 22.52 -4.03
N GLY A 166 -11.83 21.49 -4.89
CA GLY A 166 -11.99 21.64 -6.35
C GLY A 166 -10.78 22.21 -7.09
N SER A 167 -9.70 22.58 -6.38
CA SER A 167 -8.43 22.99 -7.00
C SER A 167 -7.52 21.80 -7.22
N ILE A 168 -6.93 21.74 -8.40
CA ILE A 168 -5.88 20.78 -8.76
C ILE A 168 -4.56 21.31 -8.20
N VAL A 169 -3.83 20.48 -7.50
CA VAL A 169 -2.50 20.81 -6.94
C VAL A 169 -1.49 19.79 -7.44
N ILE A 170 -0.33 20.27 -7.88
CA ILE A 170 0.82 19.46 -8.27
C ILE A 170 2.09 19.94 -7.56
N ASN A 171 3.00 19.02 -7.30
CA ASN A 171 4.36 19.37 -6.88
C ASN A 171 5.27 19.55 -8.08
N ASP A 172 6.33 20.35 -7.96
CA ASP A 172 7.41 20.40 -8.95
C ASP A 172 8.67 19.75 -8.39
N VAL A 173 9.10 18.67 -9.03
CA VAL A 173 10.27 17.89 -8.61
C VAL A 173 11.55 18.72 -8.57
N GLY A 174 12.26 18.63 -7.46
CA GLY A 174 13.53 19.32 -7.23
C GLY A 174 13.36 20.81 -6.91
N SER A 175 12.15 21.23 -6.54
CA SER A 175 11.85 22.59 -6.09
C SER A 175 11.01 22.58 -4.81
N GLY A 176 10.89 23.74 -4.15
CA GLY A 176 10.00 23.95 -3.01
C GLY A 176 8.60 24.45 -3.41
N TYR A 177 8.23 24.36 -4.70
CA TYR A 177 6.99 24.93 -5.20
C TYR A 177 5.91 23.89 -5.45
N CYS A 178 4.68 24.21 -5.04
CA CYS A 178 3.47 23.57 -5.51
C CYS A 178 2.69 24.55 -6.38
N TYR A 179 2.23 24.07 -7.54
CA TYR A 179 1.34 24.84 -8.40
C TYR A 179 -0.09 24.39 -8.18
N TYR A 180 -1.02 25.33 -8.22
CA TYR A 180 -2.42 25.04 -8.02
C TYR A 180 -3.32 25.77 -9.02
N SER A 181 -4.51 25.26 -9.23
CA SER A 181 -5.52 25.86 -10.08
C SER A 181 -6.54 26.64 -9.27
N LYS A 182 -7.32 27.50 -9.95
CA LYS A 182 -8.64 27.89 -9.44
C LYS A 182 -9.51 26.64 -9.23
N PRO A 183 -10.59 26.71 -8.44
CA PRO A 183 -11.55 25.61 -8.35
C PRO A 183 -12.12 25.26 -9.71
N TYR A 184 -12.18 23.95 -9.99
CA TYR A 184 -12.78 23.41 -11.20
C TYR A 184 -12.29 24.07 -12.51
N PRO A 185 -10.98 24.13 -12.78
CA PRO A 185 -10.43 24.89 -13.92
C PRO A 185 -10.84 24.32 -15.28
N LEU A 186 -11.26 23.07 -15.32
CA LEU A 186 -11.65 22.31 -16.52
C LEU A 186 -13.18 22.08 -16.59
N ASN A 187 -14.00 22.92 -15.98
CA ASN A 187 -15.47 22.84 -16.07
C ASN A 187 -15.99 22.97 -17.50
N SER A 188 -15.24 23.65 -18.37
CA SER A 188 -15.50 23.79 -19.78
C SER A 188 -14.21 23.63 -20.56
N ASP A 189 -14.29 23.23 -21.82
CA ASP A 189 -13.13 23.13 -22.72
C ASP A 189 -12.49 24.50 -22.99
N THR A 190 -13.25 25.60 -22.79
CA THR A 190 -12.76 26.97 -22.95
C THR A 190 -13.07 27.81 -21.72
N ARG A 191 -12.20 28.79 -21.45
CA ARG A 191 -12.40 29.82 -20.42
C ARG A 191 -12.11 31.21 -20.97
N THR A 192 -12.62 32.23 -20.28
CA THR A 192 -12.37 33.63 -20.61
C THR A 192 -11.22 34.13 -19.75
N MET A 193 -10.23 34.75 -20.37
CA MET A 193 -9.10 35.40 -19.72
C MET A 193 -8.95 36.85 -20.22
N TYR A 194 -8.19 37.67 -19.50
CA TYR A 194 -7.93 39.02 -19.91
C TYR A 194 -6.84 39.08 -20.98
N VAL A 195 -7.01 39.96 -21.97
CA VAL A 195 -5.94 40.30 -22.90
C VAL A 195 -4.95 41.21 -22.19
N MET A 196 -3.68 40.88 -22.17
CA MET A 196 -2.66 41.63 -21.46
C MET A 196 -1.90 42.59 -22.40
N ASP A 197 -1.59 43.80 -21.88
CA ASP A 197 -0.68 44.75 -22.50
C ASP A 197 0.48 45.01 -21.51
N GLY A 198 1.55 44.23 -21.67
CA GLY A 198 2.59 44.09 -20.65
C GLY A 198 2.01 43.46 -19.37
N ASP A 199 2.21 44.10 -18.23
CA ASP A 199 1.77 43.61 -16.91
C ASP A 199 0.34 44.08 -16.54
N LYS A 200 -0.39 44.69 -17.46
CA LYS A 200 -1.72 45.24 -17.20
C LYS A 200 -2.75 44.73 -18.20
N PRO A 201 -4.03 44.64 -17.80
CA PRO A 201 -5.09 44.33 -18.74
C PRO A 201 -5.21 45.39 -19.82
N ALA A 202 -5.37 44.97 -21.05
CA ALA A 202 -5.70 45.86 -22.18
C ALA A 202 -7.17 46.34 -22.08
N TYR A 203 -7.45 47.55 -22.50
CA TYR A 203 -8.81 48.11 -22.47
C TYR A 203 -9.38 48.22 -23.88
N GLU A 204 -10.70 48.21 -24.00
CA GLU A 204 -11.42 48.51 -25.22
C GLU A 204 -11.24 50.01 -25.56
N SER A 205 -11.71 50.40 -26.73
CA SER A 205 -11.62 51.80 -27.19
C SER A 205 -12.33 52.81 -26.30
N ASP A 206 -13.20 52.37 -25.41
CA ASP A 206 -13.90 53.19 -24.40
C ASP A 206 -13.00 53.56 -23.20
N GLY A 207 -11.82 52.92 -23.06
CA GLY A 207 -10.87 53.15 -21.98
C GLY A 207 -11.32 52.64 -20.60
N VAL A 208 -12.44 51.92 -20.50
CA VAL A 208 -13.05 51.44 -19.25
C VAL A 208 -13.23 49.93 -19.26
N THR A 209 -13.68 49.36 -20.37
CA THR A 209 -13.97 47.95 -20.50
C THR A 209 -12.67 47.17 -20.75
N VAL A 210 -12.36 46.19 -19.89
CA VAL A 210 -11.19 45.34 -20.06
C VAL A 210 -11.43 44.33 -21.19
N LYS A 211 -10.48 44.20 -22.09
CA LYS A 211 -10.53 43.23 -23.17
C LYS A 211 -10.38 41.81 -22.64
N THR A 212 -11.18 40.91 -23.16
CA THR A 212 -11.11 39.48 -22.84
C THR A 212 -10.94 38.64 -24.09
N GLU A 213 -10.33 37.51 -23.93
CA GLU A 213 -10.18 36.50 -24.96
C GLU A 213 -10.65 35.11 -24.46
N THR A 214 -11.06 34.26 -25.36
CA THR A 214 -11.46 32.90 -25.06
C THR A 214 -10.28 31.95 -25.38
N VAL A 215 -9.82 31.24 -24.37
CA VAL A 215 -8.69 30.32 -24.46
C VAL A 215 -9.11 28.87 -24.16
N GLN A 216 -8.30 27.89 -24.53
CA GLN A 216 -8.52 26.52 -24.16
C GLN A 216 -8.14 26.29 -22.69
N SER A 217 -9.04 25.69 -21.91
CA SER A 217 -8.88 25.54 -20.47
C SER A 217 -7.69 24.64 -20.08
N ASP A 218 -7.40 23.59 -20.84
CA ASP A 218 -6.30 22.63 -20.59
C ASP A 218 -4.90 23.22 -20.81
N LEU A 219 -4.81 24.34 -21.53
CA LEU A 219 -3.55 25.08 -21.72
C LEU A 219 -3.25 26.06 -20.57
N HIS A 220 -4.24 26.44 -19.77
CA HIS A 220 -4.12 27.50 -18.76
C HIS A 220 -4.62 27.08 -17.37
N VAL A 221 -4.48 25.79 -17.01
CA VAL A 221 -5.02 25.21 -15.76
C VAL A 221 -4.45 25.89 -14.51
N PHE A 222 -3.17 26.20 -14.52
CA PHE A 222 -2.43 26.73 -13.37
C PHE A 222 -2.23 28.25 -13.40
N GLU A 223 -2.96 28.94 -14.24
CA GLU A 223 -2.90 30.38 -14.36
C GLU A 223 -4.18 31.02 -13.80
N ASP A 224 -4.07 32.27 -13.34
CA ASP A 224 -5.23 33.11 -13.06
C ASP A 224 -5.81 33.74 -14.36
N ASP A 225 -6.76 34.64 -14.25
CA ASP A 225 -7.35 35.29 -15.44
C ASP A 225 -6.43 36.35 -16.08
N TYR A 226 -5.28 36.62 -15.44
CA TYR A 226 -4.24 37.53 -15.90
C TYR A 226 -3.02 36.82 -16.48
N HIS A 227 -3.12 35.53 -16.77
CA HIS A 227 -2.02 34.68 -17.27
C HIS A 227 -0.82 34.57 -16.29
N VAL A 228 -1.09 34.64 -14.98
CA VAL A 228 -0.05 34.50 -13.95
C VAL A 228 -0.18 33.13 -13.30
N GLU A 229 0.92 32.38 -13.25
CA GLU A 229 0.98 31.08 -12.61
C GLU A 229 0.65 31.17 -11.12
N GLN A 230 -0.22 30.28 -10.66
CA GLN A 230 -0.65 30.19 -9.27
C GLN A 230 0.19 29.15 -8.54
N TYR A 231 0.87 29.57 -7.49
CA TYR A 231 1.76 28.71 -6.72
C TYR A 231 1.83 29.12 -5.25
N PHE A 232 2.26 28.19 -4.42
CA PHE A 232 2.75 28.47 -3.07
C PHE A 232 4.09 27.77 -2.84
N ASN A 233 4.87 28.30 -1.90
CA ASN A 233 6.20 27.82 -1.59
C ASN A 233 6.23 27.25 -0.17
N THR A 234 6.92 26.11 0.01
CA THR A 234 7.23 25.54 1.33
C THR A 234 8.36 26.31 1.97
N GLU A 235 8.03 27.16 2.96
CA GLU A 235 8.99 28.08 3.56
C GLU A 235 9.63 27.60 4.87
N SER A 236 9.14 26.50 5.46
CA SER A 236 9.64 26.00 6.74
C SER A 236 11.06 25.45 6.66
N SER A 237 11.49 25.01 5.50
CA SER A 237 12.83 24.56 5.18
C SER A 237 13.12 24.85 3.71
N SER A 238 14.40 25.08 3.35
CA SER A 238 14.84 25.15 1.95
C SER A 238 14.83 23.77 1.28
N ASP A 239 13.83 22.96 1.60
CA ASP A 239 13.70 21.58 1.13
C ASP A 239 12.95 21.53 -0.21
N ASN A 240 13.35 20.60 -1.06
CA ASN A 240 12.55 20.23 -2.24
C ASN A 240 11.32 19.43 -1.80
N ILE A 241 10.25 19.49 -2.59
CA ILE A 241 9.05 18.70 -2.33
C ILE A 241 9.22 17.31 -2.97
N ASN A 242 9.09 16.25 -2.17
CA ASN A 242 9.15 14.88 -2.63
C ASN A 242 7.77 14.36 -3.08
N ALA A 243 6.72 14.73 -2.37
CA ALA A 243 5.35 14.33 -2.69
C ALA A 243 4.32 15.28 -2.08
N ILE A 244 3.11 15.24 -2.62
CA ILE A 244 1.92 15.84 -2.02
C ILE A 244 0.83 14.78 -1.89
N TYR A 245 0.00 14.89 -0.85
CA TYR A 245 -1.11 13.96 -0.65
C TYR A 245 -2.27 14.64 0.07
N ALA A 246 -3.46 14.56 -0.51
CA ALA A 246 -4.65 15.18 0.08
C ALA A 246 -5.55 14.14 0.77
N VAL A 247 -6.06 14.51 1.93
CA VAL A 247 -7.11 13.78 2.63
C VAL A 247 -8.19 14.78 3.06
N GLY A 248 -9.34 14.72 2.40
CA GLY A 248 -10.41 15.69 2.59
C GLY A 248 -9.93 17.13 2.31
N PRO A 249 -10.10 18.08 3.24
CA PRO A 249 -9.67 19.47 3.05
C PRO A 249 -8.16 19.69 3.34
N THR A 250 -7.45 18.68 3.78
CA THR A 250 -6.07 18.79 4.23
C THR A 250 -5.10 18.30 3.16
N LEU A 251 -4.12 19.12 2.80
CA LEU A 251 -3.01 18.78 1.93
C LEU A 251 -1.74 18.58 2.76
N TYR A 252 -1.17 17.41 2.69
CA TYR A 252 0.15 17.11 3.23
C TYR A 252 1.19 17.36 2.14
N VAL A 253 2.16 18.21 2.42
CA VAL A 253 3.30 18.51 1.55
C VAL A 253 4.55 17.94 2.20
N PHE A 254 5.13 16.95 1.55
CA PHE A 254 6.24 16.18 2.06
C PHE A 254 7.55 16.63 1.42
N GLY A 255 8.45 17.20 2.24
CA GLY A 255 9.86 17.38 1.89
C GLY A 255 10.73 16.24 2.44
N PRO A 256 12.03 16.20 2.10
CA PRO A 256 12.97 15.20 2.62
C PRO A 256 13.27 15.32 4.12
N LYS A 257 13.00 16.49 4.73
CA LYS A 257 13.30 16.77 6.15
C LYS A 257 12.12 17.28 6.95
N THR A 258 11.04 17.69 6.28
CA THR A 258 9.84 18.27 6.90
C THR A 258 8.58 17.76 6.25
N VAL A 259 7.49 17.82 7.00
CA VAL A 259 6.13 17.62 6.47
C VAL A 259 5.32 18.86 6.84
N GLU A 260 4.75 19.52 5.87
CA GLU A 260 3.88 20.67 6.06
C GLU A 260 2.42 20.31 5.82
N ILE A 261 1.54 20.90 6.59
CA ILE A 261 0.09 20.67 6.51
C ILE A 261 -0.56 21.98 6.07
N TRP A 262 -1.20 21.91 4.92
CA TRP A 262 -1.83 23.03 4.26
C TRP A 262 -3.32 22.85 4.12
N GLN A 263 -4.06 23.93 4.13
CA GLN A 263 -5.49 23.99 3.85
C GLN A 263 -5.78 25.17 2.95
N ARG A 264 -6.85 25.06 2.19
CA ARG A 264 -7.34 26.16 1.40
C ARG A 264 -8.14 27.11 2.28
N GLY A 265 -7.85 28.41 2.21
CA GLY A 265 -8.61 29.45 2.89
C GLY A 265 -10.02 29.61 2.31
N SER A 266 -10.96 30.07 3.13
CA SER A 266 -12.31 30.41 2.72
C SER A 266 -12.44 31.93 2.73
N GLY A 267 -12.23 32.61 1.62
CA GLY A 267 -12.32 34.05 1.55
C GLY A 267 -12.31 34.56 0.11
N GLU A 268 -12.43 35.90 -0.06
CA GLU A 268 -12.37 36.57 -1.35
C GLU A 268 -11.01 36.35 -2.04
N TYR A 269 -9.97 36.10 -1.22
CA TYR A 269 -8.64 35.65 -1.63
C TYR A 269 -8.48 34.23 -1.13
N GLU A 270 -8.72 33.26 -1.99
CA GLU A 270 -8.65 31.82 -1.70
C GLU A 270 -7.19 31.31 -1.54
N ASP A 271 -6.47 31.92 -0.61
CA ASP A 271 -5.07 31.65 -0.39
C ASP A 271 -4.86 30.30 0.31
N TRP A 272 -3.75 29.66 0.00
CA TRP A 272 -3.30 28.48 0.71
C TRP A 272 -2.68 28.88 2.06
N ILE A 273 -3.17 28.25 3.13
CA ILE A 273 -2.76 28.52 4.50
C ILE A 273 -2.05 27.30 5.06
N ARG A 274 -0.80 27.49 5.48
CA ARG A 274 -0.08 26.47 6.23
C ARG A 274 -0.60 26.45 7.67
N THR A 275 -1.23 25.34 8.06
CA THR A 275 -1.84 25.18 9.39
C THR A 275 -0.91 24.56 10.41
N SER A 276 0.03 23.71 9.96
CA SER A 276 1.01 23.04 10.81
C SER A 276 2.22 22.57 10.01
N TYR A 277 3.30 22.22 10.71
CA TYR A 277 4.50 21.61 10.14
C TYR A 277 5.24 20.80 11.21
N THR A 278 6.03 19.81 10.79
CA THR A 278 6.94 19.12 11.69
C THR A 278 8.10 20.03 12.07
N ALA A 279 8.64 19.89 13.28
CA ALA A 279 9.82 20.65 13.68
C ALA A 279 10.97 20.46 12.67
N GLN A 280 11.71 21.53 12.42
CA GLN A 280 12.82 21.52 11.46
C GLN A 280 13.75 20.32 11.69
N ASN A 281 14.02 19.55 10.62
CA ASN A 281 14.89 18.38 10.64
C ASN A 281 14.44 17.23 11.56
N SER A 282 13.18 17.18 11.99
CA SER A 282 12.69 16.05 12.76
C SER A 282 12.56 14.79 11.90
N PHE A 283 11.82 14.88 10.83
CA PHE A 283 11.69 13.87 9.77
C PHE A 283 10.95 14.44 8.55
N GLY A 284 11.16 13.84 7.41
CA GLY A 284 10.46 14.09 6.16
C GLY A 284 10.13 12.77 5.46
N LEU A 285 9.83 12.82 4.18
CA LEU A 285 9.49 11.67 3.35
C LEU A 285 10.74 11.10 2.68
N GLU A 286 11.00 9.83 2.91
CA GLU A 286 12.11 9.10 2.28
C GLU A 286 11.74 8.57 0.88
N ALA A 287 10.58 7.93 0.77
CA ALA A 287 10.13 7.27 -0.45
C ALA A 287 8.82 7.90 -0.95
N PRO A 288 8.84 8.65 -2.06
CA PRO A 288 7.68 9.42 -2.54
C PRO A 288 6.42 8.59 -2.76
N HIS A 289 6.57 7.38 -3.32
CA HIS A 289 5.45 6.50 -3.62
C HIS A 289 5.06 5.54 -2.47
N SER A 290 5.65 5.69 -1.29
CA SER A 290 5.22 4.96 -0.09
C SER A 290 3.99 5.56 0.57
N VAL A 291 3.60 6.78 0.18
CA VAL A 291 2.46 7.49 0.77
C VAL A 291 1.16 6.83 0.33
N ALA A 292 0.34 6.41 1.30
CA ALA A 292 -0.99 5.87 1.05
C ALA A 292 -1.90 6.14 2.25
N SER A 293 -3.22 6.18 2.04
CA SER A 293 -4.18 6.40 3.11
C SER A 293 -5.19 5.27 3.28
N SER A 294 -5.62 5.08 4.50
CA SER A 294 -6.82 4.33 4.86
C SER A 294 -7.73 5.25 5.66
N GLY A 295 -8.84 5.64 5.05
CA GLY A 295 -9.71 6.69 5.61
C GLY A 295 -8.96 8.01 5.79
N SER A 296 -8.93 8.52 7.03
CA SER A 296 -8.24 9.77 7.38
C SER A 296 -6.77 9.60 7.81
N ILE A 297 -6.26 8.39 7.83
CA ILE A 297 -4.90 8.08 8.28
C ILE A 297 -4.00 7.90 7.06
N VAL A 298 -2.90 8.65 7.01
CA VAL A 298 -1.87 8.55 5.96
C VAL A 298 -0.66 7.83 6.50
N TYR A 299 -0.14 6.87 5.75
CA TYR A 299 1.07 6.09 6.04
C TYR A 299 2.17 6.44 5.06
N PHE A 300 3.43 6.44 5.51
CA PHE A 300 4.59 6.72 4.65
C PHE A 300 5.90 6.27 5.29
N ILE A 301 6.95 6.11 4.48
CA ILE A 301 8.32 5.94 5.00
C ILE A 301 8.91 7.31 5.28
N ALA A 302 9.20 7.57 6.54
CA ALA A 302 9.89 8.77 6.99
C ALA A 302 11.40 8.55 7.10
N SER A 303 12.15 9.63 6.90
CA SER A 303 13.58 9.71 7.18
C SER A 303 13.86 10.94 8.04
N GLY A 304 14.69 10.80 9.07
CA GLY A 304 14.98 11.91 9.96
C GLY A 304 16.14 11.66 10.92
N SER A 305 16.61 12.72 11.54
CA SER A 305 17.76 12.67 12.44
C SER A 305 17.51 11.87 13.72
N GLN A 306 16.25 11.75 14.14
CA GLN A 306 15.89 11.06 15.39
C GLN A 306 15.62 9.57 15.20
N TYR A 307 15.10 9.17 14.04
CA TYR A 307 14.61 7.82 13.80
C TYR A 307 15.39 7.08 12.71
N GLY A 308 16.29 7.77 11.98
CA GLY A 308 16.84 7.21 10.77
C GLY A 308 15.71 7.04 9.71
N LYS A 309 15.42 5.80 9.31
CA LYS A 309 14.28 5.47 8.45
C LYS A 309 13.24 4.70 9.26
N ALA A 310 11.99 5.14 9.22
CA ALA A 310 10.88 4.54 9.94
C ALA A 310 9.58 4.62 9.14
N VAL A 311 8.62 3.75 9.38
CA VAL A 311 7.26 3.92 8.87
C VAL A 311 6.46 4.73 9.88
N MET A 312 5.86 5.80 9.40
CA MET A 312 5.03 6.71 10.19
C MET A 312 3.59 6.66 9.72
N ARG A 313 2.68 7.00 10.62
CA ARG A 313 1.31 7.36 10.28
C ARG A 313 1.01 8.78 10.76
N VAL A 314 0.13 9.47 10.06
CA VAL A 314 -0.39 10.78 10.46
C VAL A 314 -1.90 10.79 10.37
N ALA A 315 -2.54 11.33 11.40
CA ALA A 315 -3.98 11.59 11.47
C ALA A 315 -4.17 13.06 11.86
N GLY A 316 -4.67 13.87 10.93
CA GLY A 316 -4.68 15.32 11.11
C GLY A 316 -3.28 15.90 11.29
N THR A 317 -2.93 16.34 12.51
CA THR A 317 -1.61 16.88 12.86
C THR A 317 -0.77 15.95 13.75
N GLN A 318 -1.29 14.77 14.08
CA GLN A 318 -0.62 13.83 14.99
C GLN A 318 0.16 12.79 14.19
N PHE A 319 1.46 12.76 14.43
CA PHE A 319 2.38 11.80 13.81
C PHE A 319 2.75 10.72 14.81
N GLU A 320 2.72 9.47 14.37
CA GLU A 320 3.07 8.31 15.19
C GLU A 320 3.91 7.30 14.39
N LYS A 321 4.94 6.76 15.04
CA LYS A 321 5.77 5.70 14.47
C LYS A 321 5.04 4.36 14.59
N VAL A 322 4.94 3.62 13.48
CA VAL A 322 4.32 2.29 13.43
C VAL A 322 5.31 1.17 13.06
N SER A 323 6.51 1.53 12.61
CA SER A 323 7.56 0.54 12.40
C SER A 323 8.17 0.05 13.71
N GLU A 324 8.62 -1.20 13.70
CA GLU A 324 9.39 -1.82 14.76
C GLU A 324 10.89 -1.80 14.43
N ASP A 325 11.74 -1.93 15.44
CA ASP A 325 13.20 -1.81 15.30
C ASP A 325 13.80 -2.73 14.23
N TRP A 326 13.26 -3.94 14.07
CA TRP A 326 13.73 -4.89 13.03
C TRP A 326 13.45 -4.38 11.61
N LEU A 327 12.29 -3.74 11.39
CA LEU A 327 11.93 -3.17 10.09
C LEU A 327 12.77 -1.91 9.82
N GLU A 328 12.95 -1.06 10.82
CA GLU A 328 13.81 0.13 10.72
C GLU A 328 15.24 -0.24 10.36
N HIS A 329 15.80 -1.27 11.01
CA HIS A 329 17.12 -1.78 10.67
C HIS A 329 17.20 -2.24 9.21
N LYS A 330 16.17 -2.93 8.71
CA LYS A 330 16.08 -3.35 7.31
C LYS A 330 16.00 -2.15 6.37
N LEU A 331 15.15 -1.16 6.67
CA LEU A 331 15.01 0.07 5.88
C LEU A 331 16.32 0.88 5.81
N LEU A 332 17.16 0.84 6.87
CA LEU A 332 18.45 1.52 6.89
C LEU A 332 19.49 0.84 6.01
N GLN A 333 19.46 -0.49 5.91
CA GLN A 333 20.42 -1.26 5.13
C GLN A 333 20.15 -1.24 3.63
N GLU A 334 18.91 -0.96 3.21
CA GLU A 334 18.45 -1.14 1.85
C GLU A 334 18.01 0.20 1.22
N SER A 335 18.03 0.23 -0.12
CA SER A 335 17.45 1.36 -0.86
C SER A 335 15.92 1.33 -0.75
N THR A 336 15.35 2.44 -0.30
CA THR A 336 13.90 2.62 -0.13
C THR A 336 13.29 3.53 -1.20
N GLU A 337 14.08 4.09 -2.09
CA GLU A 337 13.64 5.05 -3.11
C GLU A 337 12.54 4.49 -4.02
N SER A 338 12.62 3.22 -4.36
CA SER A 338 11.62 2.52 -5.19
C SER A 338 10.48 1.89 -4.40
N ALA A 339 10.39 2.15 -3.08
CA ALA A 339 9.32 1.59 -2.25
C ALA A 339 7.95 2.14 -2.68
N TYR A 340 6.94 1.29 -2.58
CA TYR A 340 5.58 1.60 -2.95
C TYR A 340 4.60 1.19 -1.86
N GLY A 341 3.66 2.07 -1.54
CA GLY A 341 2.63 1.85 -0.55
C GLY A 341 1.22 1.90 -1.14
N PHE A 342 0.32 1.07 -0.61
CA PHE A 342 -1.11 1.16 -0.83
C PHE A 342 -1.87 0.56 0.35
N CYS A 343 -3.14 0.90 0.48
CA CYS A 343 -4.00 0.40 1.56
C CYS A 343 -5.17 -0.41 1.01
N TYR A 344 -5.64 -1.37 1.80
CA TYR A 344 -6.90 -2.07 1.57
C TYR A 344 -7.51 -2.51 2.90
N SER A 345 -8.81 -2.82 2.89
CA SER A 345 -9.53 -3.28 4.07
C SER A 345 -10.23 -4.60 3.75
N VAL A 346 -10.06 -5.60 4.62
CA VAL A 346 -10.75 -6.90 4.53
C VAL A 346 -11.30 -7.21 5.92
N ALA A 347 -12.56 -7.59 5.99
CA ALA A 347 -13.30 -7.71 7.24
C ALA A 347 -13.16 -6.41 8.07
N ASP A 348 -12.76 -6.51 9.33
CA ASP A 348 -12.56 -5.34 10.21
C ASP A 348 -11.11 -4.82 10.19
N HIS A 349 -10.22 -5.42 9.40
CA HIS A 349 -8.80 -5.07 9.32
C HIS A 349 -8.52 -4.04 8.24
N ASN A 350 -7.69 -3.05 8.58
CA ASN A 350 -7.17 -2.05 7.65
C ASN A 350 -5.67 -2.26 7.49
N PHE A 351 -5.28 -2.62 6.28
CA PHE A 351 -3.90 -2.96 5.95
C PHE A 351 -3.21 -1.86 5.17
N TYR A 352 -2.03 -1.47 5.62
CA TYR A 352 -1.07 -0.70 4.81
C TYR A 352 -0.02 -1.66 4.27
N VAL A 353 0.04 -1.79 2.96
CA VAL A 353 1.01 -2.62 2.25
C VAL A 353 2.22 -1.79 1.88
N LEU A 354 3.39 -2.26 2.22
CA LEU A 354 4.66 -1.66 1.88
C LEU A 354 5.49 -2.63 1.04
N GLN A 355 5.68 -2.30 -0.22
CA GLN A 355 6.53 -3.05 -1.14
C GLN A 355 7.93 -2.44 -1.17
N LEU A 356 8.92 -3.20 -0.73
CA LEU A 356 10.33 -2.86 -0.77
C LEU A 356 10.94 -3.48 -2.04
N ASN A 357 10.78 -2.77 -3.17
CA ASN A 357 11.11 -3.30 -4.49
C ASN A 357 12.61 -3.63 -4.66
N ALA A 358 13.50 -2.91 -3.96
CA ALA A 358 14.95 -3.14 -4.02
C ALA A 358 15.35 -4.53 -3.50
N ILE A 359 14.65 -5.06 -2.51
CA ILE A 359 14.93 -6.36 -1.89
C ILE A 359 13.89 -7.43 -2.24
N GLY A 360 12.86 -7.07 -3.00
CA GLY A 360 11.81 -8.01 -3.41
C GLY A 360 10.96 -8.52 -2.25
N GLU A 361 10.67 -7.68 -1.25
CA GLU A 361 9.84 -8.03 -0.12
C GLU A 361 8.58 -7.15 -0.05
N THR A 362 7.51 -7.73 0.52
CA THR A 362 6.28 -7.00 0.86
C THR A 362 5.96 -7.20 2.32
N TRP A 363 5.81 -6.10 3.04
CA TRP A 363 5.41 -6.05 4.43
C TRP A 363 4.06 -5.38 4.57
N VAL A 364 3.24 -5.86 5.46
CA VAL A 364 1.88 -5.38 5.66
C VAL A 364 1.70 -5.03 7.13
N TYR A 365 1.31 -3.79 7.38
CA TYR A 365 0.92 -3.30 8.70
C TYR A 365 -0.57 -3.45 8.88
N ASP A 366 -0.98 -4.08 9.94
CA ASP A 366 -2.37 -4.16 10.36
C ASP A 366 -2.68 -3.06 11.38
N ALA A 367 -3.57 -2.14 11.02
CA ALA A 367 -3.91 -1.03 11.89
C ALA A 367 -4.75 -1.45 13.12
N LEU A 368 -5.40 -2.61 13.06
CA LEU A 368 -6.23 -3.12 14.16
C LEU A 368 -5.39 -3.67 15.32
N ASP A 369 -4.39 -4.50 15.01
CA ASP A 369 -3.53 -5.12 16.03
C ASP A 369 -2.21 -4.38 16.27
N GLY A 370 -1.85 -3.45 15.38
CA GLY A 370 -0.60 -2.69 15.42
C GLY A 370 0.62 -3.53 15.05
N GLY A 371 0.44 -4.65 14.35
CA GLY A 371 1.50 -5.59 14.00
C GLY A 371 1.84 -5.62 12.52
N TRP A 372 3.00 -6.21 12.22
CA TRP A 372 3.47 -6.42 10.85
C TRP A 372 3.44 -7.90 10.49
N HIS A 373 3.10 -8.22 9.25
CA HIS A 373 3.26 -9.54 8.66
C HIS A 373 3.81 -9.44 7.25
N GLN A 374 4.42 -10.50 6.76
CA GLN A 374 4.94 -10.55 5.40
C GLN A 374 3.88 -11.08 4.45
N ARG A 375 3.86 -10.55 3.23
CA ARG A 375 3.07 -11.07 2.12
C ARG A 375 4.01 -11.51 1.01
N THR A 376 3.83 -12.74 0.51
CA THR A 376 4.68 -13.31 -0.54
C THR A 376 3.85 -13.94 -1.63
N SER A 377 4.42 -14.00 -2.82
CA SER A 377 3.97 -14.84 -3.94
C SER A 377 5.08 -15.81 -4.31
N ARG A 378 4.71 -16.99 -4.81
CA ARG A 378 5.68 -17.97 -5.32
C ARG A 378 5.98 -17.65 -6.78
N GLY A 379 7.27 -17.65 -7.15
CA GLY A 379 7.66 -17.46 -8.54
C GLY A 379 7.16 -18.58 -9.44
N LYS A 380 6.50 -18.21 -10.54
CA LYS A 380 5.92 -19.15 -11.52
C LYS A 380 6.90 -20.20 -12.02
N MET A 381 8.15 -19.80 -12.30
CA MET A 381 9.15 -20.69 -12.91
C MET A 381 9.95 -21.52 -11.90
N ASN A 382 10.22 -20.98 -10.73
CA ASN A 382 11.13 -21.59 -9.74
C ASN A 382 10.45 -22.01 -8.45
N GLY A 383 9.18 -21.61 -8.25
CA GLY A 383 8.42 -21.90 -7.03
C GLY A 383 8.98 -21.27 -5.76
N ILE A 384 9.97 -20.37 -5.89
CA ILE A 384 10.58 -19.65 -4.76
C ILE A 384 9.66 -18.53 -4.32
N GLU A 385 9.50 -18.37 -3.01
CA GLU A 385 8.75 -17.25 -2.44
C GLU A 385 9.54 -15.94 -2.60
N GLY A 386 8.82 -14.90 -3.01
CA GLY A 386 9.37 -13.57 -3.22
C GLY A 386 8.34 -12.48 -2.90
N GLN A 387 8.56 -11.30 -3.41
CA GLN A 387 7.65 -10.18 -3.26
C GLN A 387 6.22 -10.55 -3.71
N TRP A 388 5.22 -10.07 -2.98
CA TRP A 388 3.83 -10.20 -3.43
C TRP A 388 3.65 -9.49 -4.78
N ARG A 389 3.13 -10.22 -5.76
CA ARG A 389 3.10 -9.78 -7.16
C ARG A 389 2.05 -8.72 -7.47
N VAL A 390 1.21 -8.33 -6.51
CA VAL A 390 0.17 -7.31 -6.68
C VAL A 390 0.82 -5.93 -6.71
N GLY A 391 0.61 -5.20 -7.80
CA GLY A 391 1.11 -3.84 -8.02
C GLY A 391 0.08 -2.74 -7.76
N GLY A 392 -1.18 -3.12 -7.61
CA GLY A 392 -2.30 -2.21 -7.28
C GLY A 392 -3.53 -3.00 -6.92
N LEU A 393 -4.34 -2.47 -6.02
CA LEU A 393 -5.57 -3.08 -5.54
C LEU A 393 -6.71 -2.06 -5.70
N ALA A 394 -7.87 -2.52 -6.16
CA ALA A 394 -9.06 -1.71 -6.32
C ALA A 394 -10.26 -2.44 -5.72
N TYR A 395 -11.03 -1.75 -4.88
CA TYR A 395 -12.32 -2.24 -4.41
C TYR A 395 -13.42 -1.65 -5.29
N TYR A 396 -14.05 -2.50 -6.08
CA TYR A 396 -15.01 -2.09 -7.09
C TYR A 396 -16.21 -3.03 -7.07
N ARG A 397 -17.42 -2.48 -6.91
CA ARG A 397 -18.68 -3.23 -6.87
C ARG A 397 -18.64 -4.43 -5.93
N GLU A 398 -18.31 -4.18 -4.68
CA GLU A 398 -18.24 -5.18 -3.60
C GLU A 398 -17.20 -6.29 -3.81
N LYS A 399 -16.24 -6.09 -4.74
CA LYS A 399 -15.16 -7.04 -5.02
C LYS A 399 -13.81 -6.34 -5.02
N PHE A 400 -12.80 -7.06 -4.56
CA PHE A 400 -11.42 -6.63 -4.72
C PHE A 400 -10.83 -7.15 -6.02
N PHE A 401 -10.23 -6.25 -6.77
CA PHE A 401 -9.47 -6.55 -7.99
C PHE A 401 -8.00 -6.24 -7.75
N ALA A 402 -7.16 -7.24 -7.96
CA ALA A 402 -5.71 -7.13 -7.84
C ALA A 402 -5.08 -7.06 -9.23
N PHE A 403 -4.38 -5.97 -9.50
CA PHE A 403 -3.57 -5.79 -10.69
C PHE A 403 -2.13 -6.18 -10.37
N THR A 404 -1.59 -7.11 -11.13
CA THR A 404 -0.30 -7.72 -10.81
C THR A 404 0.85 -7.10 -11.58
N ASN A 405 2.07 -7.32 -11.11
CA ASN A 405 3.28 -6.83 -11.76
C ASN A 405 3.68 -7.67 -12.98
N ASP A 406 2.94 -8.72 -13.31
CA ASP A 406 3.08 -9.53 -14.53
C ASP A 406 1.97 -9.26 -15.57
N GLY A 407 1.12 -8.26 -15.33
CA GLY A 407 0.12 -7.77 -16.28
C GLY A 407 -1.20 -8.54 -16.27
N THR A 408 -1.50 -9.27 -15.20
CA THR A 408 -2.78 -9.96 -15.01
C THR A 408 -3.70 -9.18 -14.07
N ILE A 409 -5.00 -9.42 -14.19
CA ILE A 409 -6.01 -8.98 -13.23
C ILE A 409 -6.59 -10.21 -12.54
N CYS A 410 -6.63 -10.18 -11.21
CA CYS A 410 -7.12 -11.25 -10.37
C CYS A 410 -8.22 -10.74 -9.43
N GLN A 411 -9.16 -11.61 -9.06
CA GLN A 411 -10.05 -11.36 -7.92
C GLN A 411 -9.32 -11.72 -6.63
N PHE A 412 -9.49 -10.86 -5.61
CA PHE A 412 -8.92 -11.00 -4.26
C PHE A 412 -10.02 -10.91 -3.20
N GLY A 413 -9.74 -11.33 -1.95
CA GLY A 413 -10.69 -11.20 -0.84
C GLY A 413 -11.87 -12.17 -0.89
N ILE A 414 -11.68 -13.33 -1.50
CA ILE A 414 -12.63 -14.46 -1.53
C ILE A 414 -11.99 -15.70 -0.92
N ASP A 415 -12.79 -16.69 -0.59
CA ASP A 415 -12.32 -18.00 -0.08
C ASP A 415 -11.61 -18.79 -1.19
N TYR A 416 -10.41 -18.31 -1.52
CA TYR A 416 -9.57 -18.84 -2.57
C TYR A 416 -8.11 -18.89 -2.11
N TRP A 417 -7.50 -20.08 -2.21
CA TRP A 417 -6.22 -20.38 -1.54
C TRP A 417 -5.10 -20.73 -2.51
N TYR A 418 -5.28 -20.37 -3.78
CA TYR A 418 -4.25 -20.46 -4.82
C TYR A 418 -3.81 -19.06 -5.25
N GLU A 419 -2.66 -19.01 -5.87
CA GLU A 419 -2.22 -17.89 -6.70
C GLU A 419 -2.23 -18.35 -8.15
N ASP A 420 -3.16 -17.82 -8.93
CA ASP A 420 -3.30 -18.12 -10.35
C ASP A 420 -2.46 -17.15 -11.18
N TYR A 421 -1.72 -17.69 -12.13
CA TYR A 421 -0.96 -16.93 -13.13
C TYR A 421 -1.66 -16.91 -14.49
N SER A 422 -2.54 -17.83 -14.75
CA SER A 422 -3.43 -17.93 -15.91
C SER A 422 -4.63 -18.81 -15.56
N GLU A 423 -5.52 -19.04 -16.49
CA GLU A 423 -6.65 -19.93 -16.32
C GLU A 423 -6.23 -21.36 -15.87
N THR A 424 -5.11 -21.84 -16.34
CA THR A 424 -4.63 -23.22 -16.10
C THR A 424 -3.44 -23.32 -15.19
N ASP A 425 -2.69 -22.22 -14.97
CA ASP A 425 -1.44 -22.22 -14.21
C ASP A 425 -1.65 -21.58 -12.84
N ARG A 426 -1.67 -22.43 -11.81
CA ARG A 426 -1.91 -22.05 -10.43
C ARG A 426 -0.92 -22.71 -9.48
N LEU A 427 -0.53 -21.97 -8.45
CA LEU A 427 0.31 -22.47 -7.37
C LEU A 427 -0.42 -22.35 -6.03
N PRO A 428 -0.34 -23.36 -5.14
CA PRO A 428 -0.91 -23.23 -3.81
C PRO A 428 -0.15 -22.15 -3.03
N MET A 429 -0.88 -21.34 -2.31
CA MET A 429 -0.31 -20.31 -1.46
C MET A 429 0.35 -20.94 -0.24
N VAL A 430 1.56 -20.50 0.10
CA VAL A 430 2.31 -20.98 1.28
C VAL A 430 2.11 -19.99 2.43
N ARG A 431 1.83 -20.53 3.61
CA ARG A 431 1.65 -19.77 4.85
C ARG A 431 2.66 -20.24 5.86
N HIS A 432 3.33 -19.31 6.51
CA HIS A 432 4.31 -19.60 7.55
C HIS A 432 3.95 -18.88 8.84
N ARG A 433 4.13 -19.60 9.93
CA ARG A 433 4.13 -19.01 11.25
C ARG A 433 5.33 -19.53 12.04
N GLN A 434 6.10 -18.59 12.60
CA GLN A 434 7.29 -18.88 13.37
C GLN A 434 7.14 -18.32 14.78
N THR A 435 7.52 -19.12 15.78
CA THR A 435 7.44 -18.71 17.18
C THR A 435 8.56 -17.73 17.55
N PRO A 436 8.41 -16.97 18.64
CA PRO A 436 9.55 -16.40 19.34
C PRO A 436 10.53 -17.50 19.75
N VAL A 437 11.74 -17.11 20.15
CA VAL A 437 12.71 -18.06 20.70
C VAL A 437 12.14 -18.66 21.99
N VAL A 438 12.02 -19.98 22.02
CA VAL A 438 11.61 -20.74 23.21
C VAL A 438 12.86 -21.12 23.98
N VAL A 439 12.95 -20.70 25.23
CA VAL A 439 14.07 -20.98 26.14
C VAL A 439 13.54 -21.36 27.54
N ASP A 440 14.29 -22.19 28.26
CA ASP A 440 14.06 -22.49 29.69
C ASP A 440 15.27 -22.00 30.51
N ASN A 441 15.34 -20.70 30.77
CA ASN A 441 16.43 -20.07 31.52
C ASN A 441 17.83 -20.54 31.11
N LEU A 442 18.05 -20.73 29.80
CA LEU A 442 19.27 -21.28 29.18
C LEU A 442 19.60 -22.72 29.58
N ARG A 443 18.71 -23.40 30.28
CA ARG A 443 18.87 -24.83 30.62
C ARG A 443 18.48 -25.73 29.45
N PRO A 444 19.12 -26.85 29.27
CA PRO A 444 18.69 -27.83 28.28
C PRO A 444 17.31 -28.40 28.65
N PHE A 445 16.46 -28.52 27.63
CA PHE A 445 15.12 -29.12 27.77
C PHE A 445 14.85 -30.07 26.61
N VAL A 446 13.99 -31.05 26.84
CA VAL A 446 13.47 -31.95 25.81
C VAL A 446 12.10 -31.47 25.41
N LEU A 447 11.96 -31.12 24.12
CA LEU A 447 10.68 -30.74 23.53
C LEU A 447 9.94 -32.04 23.14
N GLU A 448 8.99 -32.45 23.96
CA GLU A 448 8.28 -33.71 23.79
C GLU A 448 7.16 -33.61 22.76
N GLU A 449 6.39 -32.54 22.83
CA GLU A 449 5.18 -32.36 22.02
C GLU A 449 4.92 -30.90 21.69
N LEU A 450 4.49 -30.65 20.45
CA LEU A 450 3.73 -29.49 20.05
C LEU A 450 2.35 -29.96 19.59
N ALA A 451 1.30 -29.50 20.24
CA ALA A 451 -0.08 -29.69 19.79
C ALA A 451 -0.63 -28.36 19.26
N VAL A 452 -1.24 -28.39 18.09
CA VAL A 452 -1.83 -27.22 17.44
C VAL A 452 -3.32 -27.42 17.32
N GLU A 453 -4.07 -26.44 17.82
CA GLU A 453 -5.51 -26.35 17.64
C GLU A 453 -5.79 -25.41 16.46
N CYS A 454 -6.36 -25.95 15.39
CA CYS A 454 -6.67 -25.24 14.17
C CYS A 454 -7.99 -25.76 13.61
N ASN A 455 -8.52 -25.08 12.57
CA ASN A 455 -9.65 -25.60 11.82
C ASN A 455 -9.25 -26.94 11.15
N VAL A 456 -10.03 -27.97 11.41
CA VAL A 456 -9.82 -29.33 10.89
C VAL A 456 -11.11 -29.83 10.28
N GLY A 457 -11.01 -30.63 9.21
CA GLY A 457 -12.16 -31.26 8.56
C GLY A 457 -13.14 -30.31 7.87
N SER A 458 -12.84 -29.02 7.74
CA SER A 458 -13.79 -28.00 7.26
C SER A 458 -13.75 -27.74 5.75
N TRP A 459 -12.99 -28.52 4.98
CA TRP A 459 -12.89 -28.38 3.52
C TRP A 459 -13.87 -29.32 2.80
N ASP A 460 -14.34 -28.89 1.63
CA ASP A 460 -15.36 -29.61 0.85
C ASP A 460 -14.80 -30.65 -0.11
N ASP A 461 -13.51 -30.60 -0.42
CA ASP A 461 -12.86 -31.52 -1.36
C ASP A 461 -12.29 -32.75 -0.64
N TYR A 462 -12.95 -33.91 -0.78
CA TYR A 462 -12.55 -35.18 -0.22
C TYR A 462 -11.23 -35.74 -0.77
N SER A 463 -10.73 -35.22 -1.88
CA SER A 463 -9.45 -35.62 -2.44
C SER A 463 -8.27 -34.96 -1.72
N ILE A 464 -8.52 -33.86 -1.00
CA ILE A 464 -7.49 -33.12 -0.27
C ILE A 464 -7.26 -33.77 1.10
N GLN A 465 -6.00 -34.11 1.37
CA GLN A 465 -5.53 -34.53 2.69
C GLN A 465 -4.50 -33.52 3.21
N PRO A 466 -4.96 -32.43 3.81
CA PRO A 466 -4.06 -31.35 4.20
C PRO A 466 -3.14 -31.79 5.32
N LYS A 467 -1.87 -31.35 5.21
CA LYS A 467 -0.83 -31.61 6.19
C LYS A 467 -0.19 -30.32 6.60
N MET A 468 0.04 -30.19 7.88
CA MET A 468 0.87 -29.14 8.45
C MET A 468 2.30 -29.64 8.52
N LEU A 469 3.24 -28.81 8.09
CA LEU A 469 4.67 -29.09 8.18
C LEU A 469 5.25 -28.34 9.37
N LEU A 470 6.23 -28.96 10.03
CA LEU A 470 6.92 -28.39 11.18
C LEU A 470 8.41 -28.57 11.04
N GLU A 471 9.14 -27.52 11.34
CA GLU A 471 10.59 -27.48 11.43
C GLU A 471 11.02 -26.85 12.76
N VAL A 472 12.12 -27.31 13.31
CA VAL A 472 12.69 -26.78 14.55
C VAL A 472 14.11 -26.30 14.28
N SER A 473 14.34 -25.04 14.59
CA SER A 473 15.67 -24.44 14.63
C SER A 473 16.26 -24.54 16.03
N LYS A 474 17.55 -24.83 16.14
CA LYS A 474 18.30 -24.90 17.42
C LYS A 474 19.31 -23.77 17.58
N ASP A 475 19.34 -22.84 16.63
CA ASP A 475 20.30 -21.74 16.51
C ASP A 475 19.63 -20.37 16.42
N GLY A 476 18.40 -20.24 16.96
CA GLY A 476 17.66 -18.99 16.99
C GLY A 476 16.95 -18.63 15.69
N GLY A 477 16.73 -19.60 14.79
CA GLY A 477 16.02 -19.38 13.53
C GLY A 477 16.92 -19.24 12.30
N ASN A 478 18.25 -19.41 12.46
CA ASN A 478 19.19 -19.31 11.33
C ASN A 478 19.16 -20.54 10.42
N THR A 479 19.10 -21.73 11.01
CA THR A 479 18.94 -22.98 10.25
C THR A 479 17.80 -23.81 10.83
N PHE A 480 17.09 -24.52 9.96
CA PHE A 480 16.00 -25.40 10.35
C PHE A 480 16.36 -26.86 10.08
N GLY A 481 15.93 -27.72 11.00
CA GLY A 481 16.14 -29.16 10.89
C GLY A 481 15.19 -29.84 9.92
N ASN A 482 15.12 -31.19 10.02
CA ASN A 482 14.26 -31.97 9.14
C ASN A 482 12.78 -31.62 9.29
N VAL A 483 12.09 -31.52 8.15
CA VAL A 483 10.65 -31.27 8.08
C VAL A 483 9.90 -32.49 8.64
N ARG A 484 8.95 -32.22 9.52
CA ARG A 484 7.98 -33.21 10.01
C ARG A 484 6.60 -32.82 9.52
N SER A 485 5.70 -33.77 9.34
CA SER A 485 4.34 -33.54 8.89
C SER A 485 3.32 -34.16 9.83
N ALA A 486 2.22 -33.47 10.04
CA ALA A 486 1.03 -34.00 10.71
C ALA A 486 -0.19 -33.75 9.84
N SER A 487 -1.11 -34.73 9.80
CA SER A 487 -2.38 -34.56 9.09
C SER A 487 -3.29 -33.61 9.85
N LEU A 488 -4.14 -32.88 9.12
CA LEU A 488 -5.24 -32.08 9.67
C LEU A 488 -6.57 -32.85 9.73
N GLY A 489 -6.54 -34.18 9.53
CA GLY A 489 -7.72 -35.01 9.48
C GLY A 489 -8.30 -35.16 8.07
N LEU A 490 -9.41 -35.87 7.97
CA LEU A 490 -10.20 -36.00 6.76
C LEU A 490 -11.40 -35.01 6.81
N THR A 491 -11.99 -34.74 5.69
CA THR A 491 -13.24 -33.95 5.64
C THR A 491 -14.28 -34.53 6.60
N GLY A 492 -14.83 -33.70 7.47
CA GLY A 492 -15.78 -34.09 8.52
C GLY A 492 -15.16 -34.57 9.82
N ASP A 493 -13.83 -34.70 9.93
CA ASP A 493 -13.13 -35.03 11.18
C ASP A 493 -12.82 -33.76 11.99
N TYR A 494 -13.85 -33.13 12.53
CA TYR A 494 -13.74 -31.86 13.28
C TYR A 494 -13.09 -32.00 14.67
N SER A 495 -12.81 -33.20 15.12
CA SER A 495 -12.16 -33.47 16.40
C SER A 495 -10.70 -33.86 16.29
N HIS A 496 -10.13 -33.84 15.10
CA HIS A 496 -8.75 -34.23 14.83
C HIS A 496 -7.76 -33.35 15.60
N ARG A 497 -6.71 -33.97 16.15
CA ARG A 497 -5.65 -33.27 16.87
C ARG A 497 -4.35 -33.26 16.07
N VAL A 498 -3.90 -32.08 15.69
CA VAL A 498 -2.60 -31.90 15.04
C VAL A 498 -1.49 -31.93 16.09
N ARG A 499 -0.67 -32.98 16.08
CA ARG A 499 0.37 -33.19 17.08
C ARG A 499 1.70 -33.59 16.44
N PHE A 500 2.77 -32.99 16.96
CA PHE A 500 4.15 -33.33 16.61
C PHE A 500 4.86 -33.81 17.87
N LEU A 501 5.39 -35.01 17.84
CA LEU A 501 5.98 -35.68 18.98
C LEU A 501 7.50 -35.80 18.83
N ASN A 502 8.22 -35.92 19.97
CA ASN A 502 9.67 -36.21 20.03
C ASN A 502 10.51 -35.17 19.25
N LEU A 503 10.34 -33.89 19.55
CA LEU A 503 11.02 -32.80 18.87
C LEU A 503 12.47 -32.57 19.33
N GLY A 504 12.92 -33.41 20.29
CA GLY A 504 14.33 -33.54 20.67
C GLY A 504 14.80 -32.59 21.75
N ARG A 505 16.10 -32.66 22.06
CA ARG A 505 16.78 -31.88 23.11
C ARG A 505 17.24 -30.54 22.53
N ASN A 506 16.95 -29.46 23.24
CA ASN A 506 17.25 -28.09 22.86
C ASN A 506 17.74 -27.28 24.07
N ARG A 507 18.51 -26.21 23.87
CA ARG A 507 18.77 -25.16 24.86
C ARG A 507 17.95 -23.92 24.56
N LEU A 508 17.79 -23.66 23.27
CA LEU A 508 16.87 -22.68 22.70
C LEU A 508 16.29 -23.30 21.43
N CYS A 509 15.08 -22.98 21.09
CA CYS A 509 14.53 -23.40 19.79
C CYS A 509 13.55 -22.35 19.25
N VAL A 510 13.45 -22.33 17.93
CA VAL A 510 12.42 -21.64 17.19
C VAL A 510 11.64 -22.68 16.39
N ILE A 511 10.33 -22.63 16.46
CA ILE A 511 9.44 -23.55 15.78
C ILE A 511 8.82 -22.83 14.60
N ARG A 512 8.93 -23.39 13.41
CA ARG A 512 8.25 -22.90 12.21
C ARG A 512 7.20 -23.91 11.76
N VAL A 513 5.98 -23.43 11.59
CA VAL A 513 4.86 -24.17 11.02
C VAL A 513 4.63 -23.64 9.61
N THR A 514 4.50 -24.55 8.65
CA THR A 514 4.24 -24.24 7.24
C THR A 514 3.01 -24.99 6.76
N TYR A 515 2.15 -24.28 6.02
CA TYR A 515 0.95 -24.83 5.43
C TYR A 515 0.81 -24.38 3.97
N SER A 516 0.68 -25.34 3.05
CA SER A 516 0.65 -25.06 1.60
C SER A 516 -0.53 -25.73 0.88
N HIS A 517 -1.49 -26.30 1.61
CA HIS A 517 -2.68 -26.85 0.98
C HIS A 517 -3.68 -25.73 0.64
N PRO A 518 -4.48 -25.91 -0.43
CA PRO A 518 -5.42 -24.90 -0.92
C PRO A 518 -6.73 -24.87 -0.13
N THR A 519 -6.61 -24.82 1.18
CA THR A 519 -7.72 -24.66 2.12
C THR A 519 -7.41 -23.55 3.11
N GLU A 520 -8.42 -23.03 3.76
CA GLU A 520 -8.25 -22.09 4.84
C GLU A 520 -7.41 -22.68 5.98
N LEU A 521 -6.63 -21.85 6.64
CA LEU A 521 -5.95 -22.19 7.88
C LEU A 521 -6.28 -21.13 8.92
N ILE A 522 -6.90 -21.56 10.03
CA ILE A 522 -7.11 -20.77 11.23
C ILE A 522 -6.37 -21.49 12.37
N LEU A 523 -5.40 -20.80 12.99
CA LEU A 523 -4.69 -21.30 14.16
C LEU A 523 -5.27 -20.66 15.41
N ASN A 524 -5.94 -21.43 16.25
CA ASN A 524 -6.60 -20.94 17.46
C ASN A 524 -5.65 -20.96 18.66
N ARG A 525 -4.97 -22.07 18.90
CA ARG A 525 -4.08 -22.25 20.05
C ARG A 525 -2.95 -23.20 19.73
N CYS A 526 -1.86 -23.10 20.49
CA CYS A 526 -0.88 -24.17 20.54
C CYS A 526 -0.43 -24.42 21.97
N SER A 527 -0.09 -25.67 22.25
CA SER A 527 0.50 -26.08 23.51
C SER A 527 1.85 -26.77 23.28
N ILE A 528 2.83 -26.39 24.08
CA ILE A 528 4.16 -26.96 24.05
C ILE A 528 4.34 -27.76 25.36
N ARG A 529 4.69 -29.03 25.24
CA ARG A 529 5.12 -29.82 26.37
C ARG A 529 6.63 -30.05 26.30
N ALA A 530 7.33 -29.55 27.30
CA ALA A 530 8.76 -29.65 27.41
C ALA A 530 9.17 -30.12 28.81
N GLU A 531 10.19 -30.94 28.91
CA GLU A 531 10.77 -31.40 30.17
C GLU A 531 12.18 -30.80 30.33
N SER A 532 12.40 -30.07 31.42
CA SER A 532 13.72 -29.58 31.78
C SER A 532 14.62 -30.73 32.16
N THR A 533 15.78 -30.85 31.52
CA THR A 533 16.76 -31.87 31.90
C THR A 533 17.70 -31.28 32.93
N ALA A 534 17.84 -32.00 34.09
CA ALA A 534 18.85 -31.63 35.07
C ALA A 534 20.24 -31.60 34.40
N GLU A 535 21.01 -30.55 34.68
CA GLU A 535 22.43 -30.56 34.34
C GLU A 535 23.08 -31.70 35.10
N MET A 536 23.62 -32.68 34.39
CA MET A 536 24.69 -33.50 34.97
C MET A 536 25.89 -32.54 35.11
N ILE A 537 26.18 -32.18 36.33
CA ILE A 537 27.40 -31.46 36.72
C ILE A 537 28.57 -32.38 36.42
#